data_47146e315644fb99c35c31ee72d2f519
#
_entry.id   47146e315644fb99c35c31ee72d2f519
#
_cell.length_a   1.000
_cell.length_b   1.000
_cell.length_c   1.000
_cell.angle_alpha   90.00
_cell.angle_beta   90.00
_cell.angle_gamma   90.00
#
_symmetry.space_group_name_H-M   'P 1'
#
loop_
_entity.id
_entity.type
_entity.pdbx_description
1 polymer ?
#
loop_
_entity_poly.entity_id
_entity_poly.type
_entity_poly.pdbx_seq_one_letter_code
_entity_poly.pdbx_strand_id
1 'polypeptide(L)'
;MPIYIARHGQTDWNLLEKWQSTTDVPLNKTGYRQAENLRDKLSEQGVRFSAAMTSPLVRAVETAKVLLQGSHVIAQDNLALIELDMGDYEGRKEKDVRDLLGNEKYNQWRSTMMRVPAPGGESITDVAYRLQPVVTWLGQQIGNVLIVGHQYVNMALKAQLSNRFDSGGLLEFKQANDEIDIWDHQSRRSIGLIKLDNF
;
A
#
# COMPACT_ATOMS: atom_id res chain seq x y z
N MET A 1 15.31 -1.66 12.72
CA MET A 1 13.91 -1.71 13.20
C MET A 1 13.03 -2.23 12.08
N PRO A 2 12.33 -3.35 12.29
CA PRO A 2 11.44 -3.93 11.27
C PRO A 2 10.16 -3.12 11.07
N ILE A 3 9.85 -2.86 9.80
CA ILE A 3 8.61 -2.23 9.34
C ILE A 3 7.86 -3.27 8.49
N TYR A 4 6.68 -3.63 8.91
CA TYR A 4 5.78 -4.55 8.23
C TYR A 4 4.81 -3.72 7.40
N ILE A 5 4.93 -3.79 6.08
CA ILE A 5 4.10 -3.02 5.15
C ILE A 5 3.12 -3.98 4.51
N ALA A 6 1.84 -3.80 4.80
CA ALA A 6 0.74 -4.56 4.25
C ALA A 6 -0.06 -3.71 3.24
N ARG A 7 -0.49 -4.32 2.16
CA ARG A 7 -1.57 -3.78 1.34
C ARG A 7 -2.90 -4.26 1.90
N HIS A 8 -3.95 -3.45 1.82
CA HIS A 8 -5.30 -3.88 2.20
C HIS A 8 -5.70 -5.19 1.52
N GLY A 9 -6.52 -6.00 2.16
CA GLY A 9 -7.09 -7.22 1.60
C GLY A 9 -7.94 -6.97 0.34
N GLN A 10 -8.30 -8.04 -0.37
CA GLN A 10 -9.06 -7.95 -1.62
C GLN A 10 -10.41 -7.23 -1.42
N THR A 11 -10.79 -6.42 -2.40
CA THR A 11 -12.11 -5.81 -2.56
C THR A 11 -12.77 -6.31 -3.86
N ASP A 12 -14.05 -6.05 -4.05
CA ASP A 12 -14.73 -6.37 -5.32
C ASP A 12 -14.15 -5.58 -6.51
N TRP A 13 -13.63 -4.37 -6.26
CA TRP A 13 -12.96 -3.60 -7.32
C TRP A 13 -11.61 -4.18 -7.72
N ASN A 14 -10.91 -4.90 -6.82
CA ASN A 14 -9.74 -5.68 -7.21
C ASN A 14 -10.12 -6.83 -8.17
N LEU A 15 -11.22 -7.57 -7.88
CA LEU A 15 -11.73 -8.61 -8.78
C LEU A 15 -12.14 -8.06 -10.15
N LEU A 16 -12.72 -6.86 -10.16
CA LEU A 16 -13.14 -6.19 -11.38
C LEU A 16 -12.00 -5.46 -12.10
N GLU A 17 -10.77 -5.50 -11.58
CA GLU A 17 -9.58 -4.79 -12.11
C GLU A 17 -9.79 -3.27 -12.26
N LYS A 18 -10.62 -2.68 -11.38
CA LYS A 18 -10.87 -1.24 -11.34
C LYS A 18 -9.89 -0.53 -10.43
N TRP A 19 -9.41 0.62 -10.86
CA TRP A 19 -8.64 1.52 -10.00
C TRP A 19 -9.54 2.12 -8.92
N GLN A 20 -9.25 1.81 -7.65
CA GLN A 20 -10.07 2.23 -6.51
C GLN A 20 -9.76 3.65 -6.07
N SER A 21 -8.50 4.05 -6.22
CA SER A 21 -8.07 5.41 -5.86
C SER A 21 -8.56 5.79 -4.44
N THR A 22 -9.22 6.93 -4.32
CA THR A 22 -9.76 7.45 -3.06
C THR A 22 -11.17 6.96 -2.73
N THR A 23 -11.87 6.31 -3.66
CA THR A 23 -13.20 5.72 -3.39
C THR A 23 -13.13 4.69 -2.26
N ASP A 24 -14.06 4.81 -1.34
CA ASP A 24 -14.09 4.00 -0.11
C ASP A 24 -14.83 2.67 -0.31
N VAL A 25 -14.15 1.72 -0.95
CA VAL A 25 -14.65 0.36 -1.24
C VAL A 25 -14.24 -0.57 -0.10
N PRO A 26 -15.18 -1.32 0.53
CA PRO A 26 -14.87 -2.22 1.64
C PRO A 26 -14.17 -3.51 1.18
N LEU A 27 -13.62 -4.25 2.13
CA LEU A 27 -13.12 -5.61 1.89
C LEU A 27 -14.26 -6.54 1.44
N ASN A 28 -13.94 -7.46 0.54
CA ASN A 28 -14.82 -8.60 0.29
C ASN A 28 -14.46 -9.79 1.21
N LYS A 29 -15.22 -10.88 1.11
CA LYS A 29 -14.98 -12.08 1.94
C LYS A 29 -13.57 -12.65 1.81
N THR A 30 -13.01 -12.60 0.59
CA THR A 30 -11.62 -13.04 0.35
C THR A 30 -10.62 -12.12 1.04
N GLY A 31 -10.85 -10.80 1.00
CA GLY A 31 -9.97 -9.82 1.67
C GLY A 31 -9.91 -10.01 3.18
N TYR A 32 -11.05 -10.29 3.82
CA TYR A 32 -11.06 -10.63 5.26
C TYR A 32 -10.27 -11.90 5.54
N ARG A 33 -10.47 -12.98 4.75
CA ARG A 33 -9.71 -14.23 4.91
C ARG A 33 -8.21 -14.05 4.67
N GLN A 34 -7.82 -13.21 3.71
CA GLN A 34 -6.41 -12.85 3.50
C GLN A 34 -5.81 -12.21 4.75
N ALA A 35 -6.50 -11.21 5.32
CA ALA A 35 -6.04 -10.54 6.53
C ALA A 35 -5.98 -11.50 7.75
N GLU A 36 -6.94 -12.39 7.92
CA GLU A 36 -6.95 -13.41 8.99
C GLU A 36 -5.76 -14.36 8.86
N ASN A 37 -5.52 -14.91 7.66
CA ASN A 37 -4.41 -15.83 7.44
C ASN A 37 -3.04 -15.15 7.59
N LEU A 38 -2.90 -13.88 7.18
CA LEU A 38 -1.68 -13.09 7.41
C LEU A 38 -1.46 -12.84 8.91
N ARG A 39 -2.52 -12.53 9.67
CA ARG A 39 -2.45 -12.40 11.14
C ARG A 39 -1.95 -13.70 11.77
N ASP A 40 -2.46 -14.84 11.34
CA ASP A 40 -2.09 -16.13 11.90
C ASP A 40 -0.61 -16.44 11.60
N LYS A 41 -0.13 -16.21 10.38
CA LYS A 41 1.30 -16.31 10.04
C LYS A 41 2.18 -15.37 10.88
N LEU A 42 1.75 -14.14 11.13
CA LEU A 42 2.45 -13.20 12.02
C LEU A 42 2.53 -13.75 13.45
N SER A 43 1.43 -14.32 13.95
CA SER A 43 1.36 -14.91 15.28
C SER A 43 2.26 -16.15 15.42
N GLU A 44 2.28 -17.04 14.42
CA GLU A 44 3.15 -18.22 14.35
C GLU A 44 4.63 -17.83 14.39
N GLN A 45 4.99 -16.72 13.77
CA GLN A 45 6.36 -16.16 13.79
C GLN A 45 6.67 -15.38 15.07
N GLY A 46 5.74 -15.30 16.02
CA GLY A 46 5.92 -14.55 17.28
C GLY A 46 6.01 -13.05 17.11
N VAL A 47 5.54 -12.49 15.99
CA VAL A 47 5.60 -11.05 15.72
C VAL A 47 4.68 -10.30 16.69
N ARG A 48 5.23 -9.27 17.33
CA ARG A 48 4.49 -8.32 18.19
C ARG A 48 4.76 -6.92 17.69
N PHE A 49 3.71 -6.14 17.49
CA PHE A 49 3.82 -4.74 17.08
C PHE A 49 3.89 -3.82 18.31
N SER A 50 4.67 -2.75 18.20
CA SER A 50 4.75 -1.66 19.18
C SER A 50 3.97 -0.43 18.74
N ALA A 51 3.77 -0.25 17.43
CA ALA A 51 3.00 0.83 16.85
C ALA A 51 2.39 0.39 15.51
N ALA A 52 1.33 1.05 15.09
CA ALA A 52 0.72 0.82 13.78
C ALA A 52 0.11 2.10 13.22
N MET A 53 0.14 2.24 11.90
CA MET A 53 -0.50 3.33 11.15
C MET A 53 -1.21 2.76 9.93
N THR A 54 -2.38 3.32 9.60
CA THR A 54 -3.19 2.86 8.46
C THR A 54 -3.71 4.02 7.63
N SER A 55 -3.99 3.76 6.36
CA SER A 55 -4.85 4.65 5.58
C SER A 55 -6.25 4.73 6.22
N PRO A 56 -6.94 5.88 6.17
CA PRO A 56 -8.29 6.01 6.70
C PRO A 56 -9.36 5.33 5.83
N LEU A 57 -9.03 4.85 4.63
CA LEU A 57 -9.99 4.16 3.78
C LEU A 57 -10.41 2.81 4.41
N VAL A 58 -11.71 2.53 4.40
CA VAL A 58 -12.32 1.40 5.12
C VAL A 58 -11.60 0.08 4.88
N ARG A 59 -11.20 -0.24 3.65
CA ARG A 59 -10.47 -1.47 3.31
C ARG A 59 -9.13 -1.61 4.05
N ALA A 60 -8.42 -0.51 4.26
CA ALA A 60 -7.14 -0.52 4.99
C ALA A 60 -7.38 -0.58 6.51
N VAL A 61 -8.35 0.17 7.03
CA VAL A 61 -8.75 0.15 8.44
C VAL A 61 -9.22 -1.24 8.85
N GLU A 62 -10.06 -1.88 8.06
CA GLU A 62 -10.55 -3.25 8.32
C GLU A 62 -9.40 -4.27 8.27
N THR A 63 -8.49 -4.16 7.31
CA THR A 63 -7.29 -5.00 7.25
C THR A 63 -6.44 -4.81 8.51
N ALA A 64 -6.16 -3.57 8.91
CA ALA A 64 -5.37 -3.28 10.10
C ALA A 64 -6.02 -3.82 11.38
N LYS A 65 -7.34 -3.68 11.53
CA LYS A 65 -8.09 -4.24 12.66
C LYS A 65 -7.93 -5.76 12.76
N VAL A 66 -8.03 -6.47 11.64
CA VAL A 66 -7.85 -7.92 11.62
C VAL A 66 -6.42 -8.32 11.95
N LEU A 67 -5.42 -7.67 11.35
CA LEU A 67 -4.00 -7.96 11.59
C LEU A 67 -3.57 -7.72 13.05
N LEU A 68 -4.20 -6.76 13.72
CA LEU A 68 -3.90 -6.38 15.11
C LEU A 68 -4.81 -7.07 16.14
N GLN A 69 -5.69 -7.97 15.72
CA GLN A 69 -6.59 -8.67 16.64
C GLN A 69 -5.79 -9.45 17.70
N GLY A 70 -6.11 -9.23 18.95
CA GLY A 70 -5.37 -9.80 20.10
C GLY A 70 -4.13 -8.99 20.52
N SER A 71 -3.82 -7.87 19.83
CA SER A 71 -2.80 -6.92 20.22
C SER A 71 -3.38 -5.79 21.09
N HIS A 72 -2.53 -5.13 21.88
CA HIS A 72 -2.87 -3.87 22.56
C HIS A 72 -2.67 -2.63 21.68
N VAL A 73 -2.07 -2.81 20.49
CA VAL A 73 -1.81 -1.73 19.54
C VAL A 73 -3.06 -1.44 18.73
N ILE A 74 -3.41 -0.17 18.62
CA ILE A 74 -4.47 0.33 17.75
C ILE A 74 -3.79 1.11 16.63
N ALA A 75 -4.12 0.81 15.36
CA ALA A 75 -3.60 1.56 14.24
C ALA A 75 -4.12 3.01 14.25
N GLN A 76 -3.22 3.96 14.06
CA GLN A 76 -3.56 5.38 13.90
C GLN A 76 -3.88 5.65 12.43
N ASP A 77 -5.02 6.26 12.16
CA ASP A 77 -5.38 6.70 10.81
C ASP A 77 -4.49 7.87 10.37
N ASN A 78 -4.01 7.82 9.13
CA ASN A 78 -3.18 8.87 8.57
C ASN A 78 -3.52 9.14 7.11
N LEU A 79 -3.92 10.36 6.80
CA LEU A 79 -4.27 10.80 5.45
C LEU A 79 -3.09 10.68 4.46
N ALA A 80 -1.85 10.74 4.94
CA ALA A 80 -0.68 10.51 4.09
C ALA A 80 -0.57 9.09 3.54
N LEU A 81 -1.31 8.12 4.11
CA LEU A 81 -1.37 6.73 3.64
C LEU A 81 -2.55 6.44 2.70
N ILE A 82 -3.39 7.44 2.36
CA ILE A 82 -4.47 7.25 1.38
C ILE A 82 -3.88 6.87 0.01
N GLU A 83 -4.62 6.11 -0.80
CA GLU A 83 -4.12 5.69 -2.11
C GLU A 83 -3.90 6.87 -3.07
N LEU A 84 -3.09 6.66 -4.09
CA LEU A 84 -2.90 7.60 -5.20
C LEU A 84 -4.25 8.01 -5.78
N ASP A 85 -4.49 9.32 -5.85
CA ASP A 85 -5.67 9.84 -6.53
C ASP A 85 -5.52 9.70 -8.05
N MET A 86 -6.38 8.88 -8.64
CA MET A 86 -6.41 8.61 -10.08
C MET A 86 -7.32 9.59 -10.84
N GLY A 87 -7.92 10.58 -10.16
CA GLY A 87 -8.76 11.61 -10.77
C GLY A 87 -9.81 11.02 -11.71
N ASP A 88 -9.88 11.52 -12.94
CA ASP A 88 -10.86 11.10 -13.95
C ASP A 88 -10.76 9.61 -14.34
N TYR A 89 -9.72 8.91 -13.92
CA TYR A 89 -9.57 7.47 -14.19
C TYR A 89 -10.01 6.59 -13.03
N GLU A 90 -10.45 7.17 -11.91
CA GLU A 90 -11.00 6.43 -10.78
C GLU A 90 -12.23 5.62 -11.22
N GLY A 91 -12.35 4.39 -10.72
CA GLY A 91 -13.43 3.44 -11.05
C GLY A 91 -13.33 2.80 -12.43
N ARG A 92 -12.38 3.21 -13.26
CA ARG A 92 -12.13 2.62 -14.59
C ARG A 92 -11.17 1.43 -14.49
N LYS A 93 -11.25 0.55 -15.48
CA LYS A 93 -10.22 -0.47 -15.70
C LYS A 93 -9.06 0.13 -16.47
N GLU A 94 -7.87 -0.44 -16.31
CA GLU A 94 -6.70 -0.05 -17.11
C GLU A 94 -6.99 -0.10 -18.62
N LYS A 95 -7.69 -1.17 -19.06
CA LYS A 95 -8.09 -1.33 -20.46
C LYS A 95 -8.95 -0.16 -20.95
N ASP A 96 -9.94 0.27 -20.16
CA ASP A 96 -10.85 1.34 -20.56
C ASP A 96 -10.13 2.68 -20.73
N VAL A 97 -9.15 2.95 -19.87
CA VAL A 97 -8.31 4.17 -19.98
C VAL A 97 -7.38 4.08 -21.18
N ARG A 98 -6.84 2.90 -21.46
CA ARG A 98 -6.01 2.65 -22.65
C ARG A 98 -6.82 2.85 -23.94
N ASP A 99 -8.03 2.34 -24.00
CA ASP A 99 -8.93 2.50 -25.15
C ASP A 99 -9.34 3.98 -25.32
N LEU A 100 -9.55 4.70 -24.22
CA LEU A 100 -9.89 6.14 -24.23
C LEU A 100 -8.76 7.00 -24.78
N LEU A 101 -7.51 6.74 -24.35
CA LEU A 101 -6.34 7.56 -24.70
C LEU A 101 -5.68 7.13 -26.02
N GLY A 102 -5.86 5.87 -26.41
CA GLY A 102 -5.05 5.18 -27.39
C GLY A 102 -3.72 4.72 -26.79
N ASN A 103 -3.13 3.66 -27.38
CA ASN A 103 -1.94 2.98 -26.83
C ASN A 103 -0.75 3.93 -26.65
N GLU A 104 -0.49 4.82 -27.59
CA GLU A 104 0.66 5.71 -27.57
C GLU A 104 0.57 6.68 -26.38
N LYS A 105 -0.53 7.43 -26.24
CA LYS A 105 -0.74 8.40 -25.16
C LYS A 105 -0.83 7.70 -23.81
N TYR A 106 -1.48 6.53 -23.74
CA TYR A 106 -1.53 5.74 -22.52
C TYR A 106 -0.12 5.34 -22.06
N ASN A 107 0.70 4.78 -22.94
CA ASN A 107 2.07 4.37 -22.62
C ASN A 107 2.93 5.57 -22.21
N GLN A 108 2.79 6.70 -22.91
CA GLN A 108 3.46 7.94 -22.55
C GLN A 108 3.08 8.39 -21.13
N TRP A 109 1.78 8.47 -20.82
CA TRP A 109 1.32 8.83 -19.47
C TRP A 109 1.84 7.82 -18.43
N ARG A 110 1.72 6.53 -18.67
CA ARG A 110 2.21 5.49 -17.73
C ARG A 110 3.71 5.61 -17.46
N SER A 111 4.51 5.95 -18.46
CA SER A 111 5.96 6.15 -18.28
C SER A 111 6.30 7.43 -17.52
N THR A 112 5.40 8.41 -17.50
CA THR A 112 5.60 9.71 -16.84
C THR A 112 4.78 9.88 -15.55
N MET A 113 3.96 8.92 -15.15
CA MET A 113 3.05 9.03 -13.99
C MET A 113 3.77 9.31 -12.66
N MET A 114 5.08 9.14 -12.62
CA MET A 114 5.91 9.59 -11.50
C MET A 114 5.76 11.11 -11.27
N ARG A 115 5.61 11.89 -12.33
CA ARG A 115 5.56 13.36 -12.31
C ARG A 115 4.31 13.96 -12.94
N VAL A 116 3.63 13.20 -13.80
CA VAL A 116 2.45 13.65 -14.53
C VAL A 116 1.23 12.88 -14.01
N PRO A 117 0.33 13.53 -13.26
CA PRO A 117 -0.85 12.88 -12.72
C PRO A 117 -1.86 12.50 -13.81
N ALA A 118 -2.81 11.63 -13.46
CA ALA A 118 -4.08 11.55 -14.18
C ALA A 118 -4.81 12.90 -14.10
N PRO A 119 -5.67 13.26 -15.06
CA PRO A 119 -6.45 14.50 -14.98
C PRO A 119 -7.23 14.57 -13.66
N GLY A 120 -7.03 15.66 -12.90
CA GLY A 120 -7.67 15.86 -11.61
C GLY A 120 -7.11 15.02 -10.44
N GLY A 121 -6.05 14.23 -10.66
CA GLY A 121 -5.47 13.34 -9.66
C GLY A 121 -4.09 13.78 -9.14
N GLU A 122 -3.38 12.83 -8.51
CA GLU A 122 -2.01 12.98 -7.98
C GLU A 122 -0.97 12.32 -8.87
N SER A 123 0.26 12.83 -8.87
CA SER A 123 1.45 12.10 -9.32
C SER A 123 2.04 11.25 -8.18
N ILE A 124 2.89 10.28 -8.52
CA ILE A 124 3.62 9.51 -7.50
C ILE A 124 4.55 10.42 -6.68
N THR A 125 5.06 11.50 -7.28
CA THR A 125 5.88 12.50 -6.56
C THR A 125 5.07 13.22 -5.49
N ASP A 126 3.79 13.54 -5.76
CA ASP A 126 2.90 14.15 -4.75
C ASP A 126 2.65 13.19 -3.59
N VAL A 127 2.41 11.90 -3.90
CA VAL A 127 2.30 10.85 -2.87
C VAL A 127 3.57 10.77 -2.02
N ALA A 128 4.75 10.76 -2.66
CA ALA A 128 6.01 10.72 -1.94
C ALA A 128 6.21 11.94 -1.03
N TYR A 129 5.81 13.12 -1.50
CA TYR A 129 5.88 14.35 -0.70
C TYR A 129 5.02 14.27 0.56
N ARG A 130 3.75 13.84 0.44
CA ARG A 130 2.86 13.70 1.60
C ARG A 130 3.25 12.57 2.55
N LEU A 131 4.07 11.61 2.12
CA LEU A 131 4.60 10.53 2.96
C LEU A 131 5.78 10.95 3.85
N GLN A 132 6.41 12.12 3.64
CA GLN A 132 7.57 12.57 4.43
C GLN A 132 7.33 12.54 5.95
N PRO A 133 6.18 13.01 6.51
CA PRO A 133 5.89 12.89 7.94
C PRO A 133 5.84 11.43 8.43
N VAL A 134 5.33 10.50 7.60
CA VAL A 134 5.28 9.07 7.92
C VAL A 134 6.69 8.48 8.00
N VAL A 135 7.54 8.80 7.02
CA VAL A 135 8.95 8.36 7.02
C VAL A 135 9.70 8.90 8.24
N THR A 136 9.47 10.17 8.59
CA THR A 136 10.05 10.78 9.79
C THR A 136 9.56 10.08 11.05
N TRP A 137 8.26 9.83 11.16
CA TRP A 137 7.66 9.11 12.29
C TRP A 137 8.21 7.69 12.43
N LEU A 138 8.38 6.96 11.33
CA LEU A 138 8.99 5.64 11.33
C LEU A 138 10.40 5.65 11.93
N GLY A 139 11.20 6.68 11.62
CA GLY A 139 12.55 6.84 12.17
C GLY A 139 12.62 7.02 13.69
N GLN A 140 11.52 7.35 14.33
CA GLN A 140 11.40 7.58 15.78
C GLN A 140 10.87 6.36 16.54
N GLN A 141 10.41 5.33 15.84
CA GLN A 141 9.79 4.17 16.48
C GLN A 141 10.83 3.16 16.99
N ILE A 142 10.42 2.40 18.02
CA ILE A 142 11.19 1.29 18.59
C ILE A 142 10.32 0.02 18.48
N GLY A 143 10.94 -1.10 18.08
CA GLY A 143 10.25 -2.38 17.89
C GLY A 143 9.61 -2.53 16.50
N ASN A 144 8.71 -3.47 16.34
CA ASN A 144 8.06 -3.73 15.06
C ASN A 144 6.91 -2.73 14.83
N VAL A 145 6.86 -2.18 13.64
CA VAL A 145 5.80 -1.24 13.23
C VAL A 145 4.98 -1.86 12.09
N LEU A 146 3.65 -1.75 12.16
CA LEU A 146 2.75 -2.12 11.07
C LEU A 146 2.30 -0.87 10.31
N ILE A 147 2.42 -0.92 8.99
CA ILE A 147 1.80 0.06 8.06
C ILE A 147 0.81 -0.69 7.19
N VAL A 148 -0.43 -0.19 7.11
CA VAL A 148 -1.43 -0.73 6.20
C VAL A 148 -1.87 0.36 5.23
N GLY A 149 -1.54 0.14 3.96
CA GLY A 149 -1.83 1.10 2.90
C GLY A 149 -2.35 0.42 1.63
N HIS A 150 -1.93 0.97 0.50
CA HIS A 150 -2.42 0.60 -0.82
C HIS A 150 -1.26 0.39 -1.79
N GLN A 151 -1.58 0.06 -3.05
CA GLN A 151 -0.57 -0.31 -4.05
C GLN A 151 0.46 0.80 -4.27
N TYR A 152 0.02 1.98 -4.71
CA TYR A 152 0.96 3.05 -5.11
C TYR A 152 1.58 3.75 -3.91
N VAL A 153 0.83 3.97 -2.83
CA VAL A 153 1.36 4.58 -1.62
C VAL A 153 2.42 3.68 -0.97
N ASN A 154 2.21 2.35 -0.92
CA ASN A 154 3.21 1.42 -0.40
C ASN A 154 4.45 1.35 -1.30
N MET A 155 4.28 1.39 -2.63
CA MET A 155 5.40 1.46 -3.58
C MET A 155 6.23 2.74 -3.33
N ALA A 156 5.60 3.89 -3.20
CA ALA A 156 6.27 5.16 -2.93
C ALA A 156 6.99 5.15 -1.56
N LEU A 157 6.35 4.59 -0.53
CA LEU A 157 6.95 4.44 0.80
C LEU A 157 8.20 3.55 0.76
N LYS A 158 8.13 2.37 0.14
CA LYS A 158 9.26 1.45 -0.02
C LYS A 158 10.41 2.07 -0.81
N ALA A 159 10.09 2.81 -1.87
CA ALA A 159 11.09 3.53 -2.67
C ALA A 159 11.82 4.61 -1.84
N GLN A 160 11.11 5.35 -0.98
CA GLN A 160 11.72 6.33 -0.07
C GLN A 160 12.56 5.65 1.02
N LEU A 161 12.05 4.58 1.64
CA LEU A 161 12.80 3.83 2.65
C LEU A 161 14.11 3.27 2.10
N SER A 162 14.14 2.89 0.82
CA SER A 162 15.34 2.37 0.14
C SER A 162 16.24 3.45 -0.47
N ASN A 163 15.87 4.73 -0.38
CA ASN A 163 16.57 5.83 -1.10
C ASN A 163 16.60 5.65 -2.63
N ARG A 164 15.60 4.98 -3.20
CA ARG A 164 15.53 4.63 -4.63
C ARG A 164 14.36 5.27 -5.37
N PHE A 165 13.76 6.30 -4.78
CA PHE A 165 12.59 6.96 -5.36
C PHE A 165 12.86 7.51 -6.77
N ASP A 166 14.03 8.09 -6.99
CA ASP A 166 14.40 8.70 -8.27
C ASP A 166 14.98 7.73 -9.31
N SER A 167 15.17 6.46 -8.96
CA SER A 167 15.85 5.48 -9.83
C SER A 167 14.97 4.83 -10.90
N GLY A 168 13.69 5.20 -10.99
CA GLY A 168 12.74 4.67 -11.98
C GLY A 168 12.25 3.24 -11.72
N GLY A 169 12.74 2.56 -10.68
CA GLY A 169 12.41 1.17 -10.35
C GLY A 169 11.16 0.98 -9.49
N LEU A 170 10.19 1.91 -9.53
CA LEU A 170 9.03 1.86 -8.64
C LEU A 170 8.21 0.55 -8.76
N LEU A 171 8.14 -0.02 -9.97
CA LEU A 171 7.38 -1.25 -10.23
C LEU A 171 7.93 -2.48 -9.51
N GLU A 172 9.19 -2.50 -9.13
CA GLU A 172 9.79 -3.58 -8.33
C GLU A 172 9.21 -3.67 -6.91
N PHE A 173 8.57 -2.58 -6.43
CA PHE A 173 7.93 -2.52 -5.13
C PHE A 173 6.43 -2.86 -5.14
N LYS A 174 5.91 -3.42 -6.24
CA LYS A 174 4.52 -3.91 -6.28
C LYS A 174 4.27 -4.93 -5.16
N GLN A 175 3.02 -4.95 -4.69
CA GLN A 175 2.60 -5.78 -3.57
C GLN A 175 1.20 -6.35 -3.84
N ALA A 176 1.02 -7.64 -3.60
CA ALA A 176 -0.29 -8.29 -3.67
C ALA A 176 -1.11 -8.05 -2.37
N ASN A 177 -2.40 -8.42 -2.39
CA ASN A 177 -3.28 -8.25 -1.23
C ASN A 177 -3.07 -9.35 -0.15
N ASP A 178 -2.29 -10.36 -0.45
CA ASP A 178 -2.02 -11.57 0.34
C ASP A 178 -0.59 -11.64 0.85
N GLU A 179 0.09 -10.49 0.93
CA GLU A 179 1.49 -10.43 1.37
C GLU A 179 1.81 -9.21 2.24
N ILE A 180 2.80 -9.37 3.10
CA ILE A 180 3.38 -8.31 3.94
C ILE A 180 4.87 -8.26 3.67
N ASP A 181 5.35 -7.13 3.18
CA ASP A 181 6.79 -6.85 3.03
C ASP A 181 7.39 -6.46 4.38
N ILE A 182 8.56 -7.01 4.71
CA ILE A 182 9.29 -6.66 5.93
C ILE A 182 10.53 -5.87 5.54
N TRP A 183 10.63 -4.64 6.04
CA TRP A 183 11.72 -3.71 5.77
C TRP A 183 12.50 -3.40 7.05
N ASP A 184 13.80 -3.27 6.95
CA ASP A 184 14.59 -2.71 8.04
C ASP A 184 14.93 -1.24 7.78
N HIS A 185 14.50 -0.40 8.72
CA HIS A 185 14.68 1.05 8.63
C HIS A 185 16.15 1.47 8.58
N GLN A 186 17.03 0.79 9.34
CA GLN A 186 18.45 1.17 9.44
C GLN A 186 19.24 0.80 8.19
N SER A 187 19.09 -0.44 7.73
CA SER A 187 19.77 -0.92 6.52
C SER A 187 19.10 -0.46 5.23
N ARG A 188 17.87 0.10 5.32
CA ARG A 188 17.06 0.57 4.18
C ARG A 188 16.82 -0.51 3.14
N ARG A 189 16.57 -1.74 3.58
CA ARG A 189 16.40 -2.92 2.71
C ARG A 189 15.17 -3.72 3.11
N SER A 190 14.60 -4.41 2.14
CA SER A 190 13.72 -5.54 2.42
C SER A 190 14.52 -6.65 3.12
N ILE A 191 13.97 -7.16 4.21
CA ILE A 191 14.57 -8.23 5.01
C ILE A 191 13.69 -9.48 5.07
N GLY A 192 12.49 -9.43 4.49
CA GLY A 192 11.60 -10.57 4.45
C GLY A 192 10.29 -10.28 3.75
N LEU A 193 9.55 -11.35 3.52
CA LEU A 193 8.22 -11.34 2.95
C LEU A 193 7.38 -12.41 3.66
N ILE A 194 6.21 -12.04 4.14
CA ILE A 194 5.17 -12.99 4.55
C ILE A 194 4.17 -13.05 3.41
N LYS A 195 3.95 -14.23 2.85
CA LYS A 195 3.03 -14.46 1.75
C LYS A 195 2.13 -15.64 2.06
N LEU A 196 0.88 -15.57 1.61
CA LEU A 196 -0.05 -16.69 1.70
C LEU A 196 0.19 -17.64 0.53
N ASP A 197 0.07 -18.94 0.84
CA ASP A 197 0.11 -20.00 -0.16
C ASP A 197 -1.31 -20.18 -0.72
N ASN A 198 -1.49 -20.13 -2.04
CA ASN A 198 -2.76 -20.43 -2.73
C ASN A 198 -3.94 -19.47 -2.44
N PHE A 199 -3.73 -18.15 -2.67
CA PHE A 199 -4.82 -17.17 -2.71
C PHE A 199 -4.99 -16.56 -4.09
#